data_048163026d1cba0b32b2d902df8b5f1d
#
_entry.id   048163026d1cba0b32b2d902df8b5f1d
#
_cell.length_a   1.000
_cell.length_b   1.000
_cell.length_c   1.000
_cell.angle_alpha   90.00
_cell.angle_beta   90.00
_cell.angle_gamma   90.00
#
_symmetry.space_group_name_H-M   'P 1'
#
loop_
_entity.id
_entity.type
_entity.pdbx_description
1 polymer ?
#
loop_
_entity_poly.entity_id
_entity_poly.type
_entity_poly.pdbx_seq_one_letter_code
_entity_poly.pdbx_strand_id
1 'polypeptide(L)'
;SRDASGNLSYRLALQTREQHIRREKATSNICTSQALLAVMAGFYAIYHGPSGLIGIAHDVHKKTHKLFSAIKSSDHEVLNNNFFDTLSIRLKGDISEIKTRLLDAKININWFDNNLVSISIDEATTSEDIADLVFALSGKPILNDSKGGEASLNKEIVRSSDFMKQERFNKYHSETEMMRYIKRLSDKDIALDRSMLSLIHI
;
A
#
# COMPACT_ATOMS: atom_id res chain seq x y z
N SER A 1 1.89 17.26 -20.13
CA SER A 1 2.36 17.58 -21.50
C SER A 1 1.84 16.56 -22.50
N ARG A 2 1.95 16.87 -23.78
CA ARG A 2 1.62 15.95 -24.86
C ARG A 2 2.87 15.71 -25.71
N ASP A 3 3.04 14.50 -26.21
CA ASP A 3 4.09 14.14 -27.14
C ASP A 3 3.80 14.66 -28.57
N ALA A 4 4.70 14.42 -29.50
CA ALA A 4 4.55 14.82 -30.89
C ALA A 4 3.33 14.16 -31.61
N SER A 5 2.85 13.05 -31.08
CA SER A 5 1.68 12.31 -31.57
C SER A 5 0.37 12.74 -30.87
N GLY A 6 0.41 13.70 -29.96
CA GLY A 6 -0.73 14.21 -29.21
C GLY A 6 -1.13 13.39 -27.98
N ASN A 7 -0.40 12.31 -27.63
CA ASN A 7 -0.66 11.48 -26.45
C ASN A 7 -0.18 12.16 -25.17
N LEU A 8 -0.83 11.86 -24.06
CA LEU A 8 -0.36 12.30 -22.74
C LEU A 8 1.03 11.73 -22.44
N SER A 9 1.97 12.59 -22.11
CA SER A 9 3.34 12.18 -21.78
C SER A 9 3.93 13.01 -20.65
N TYR A 10 4.88 12.42 -19.95
CA TYR A 10 5.69 13.13 -18.95
C TYR A 10 6.71 14.03 -19.64
N ARG A 11 7.00 15.15 -19.00
CA ARG A 11 8.02 16.09 -19.47
C ARG A 11 8.89 16.52 -18.30
N LEU A 12 10.19 16.37 -18.47
CA LEU A 12 11.15 17.03 -17.60
C LEU A 12 11.23 18.50 -17.98
N ALA A 13 11.02 19.37 -17.01
CA ALA A 13 11.23 20.80 -17.21
C ALA A 13 12.74 21.07 -17.13
N LEU A 14 13.29 21.71 -18.17
CA LEU A 14 14.61 22.31 -18.10
C LEU A 14 14.52 23.52 -17.18
N GLN A 15 14.76 23.29 -15.92
CA GLN A 15 14.77 24.35 -14.90
C GLN A 15 16.04 24.29 -14.09
N THR A 16 16.40 25.48 -13.57
CA THR A 16 17.35 25.55 -12.49
C THR A 16 16.86 24.67 -11.34
N ARG A 17 17.75 24.12 -10.67
CA ARG A 17 17.84 23.23 -9.52
C ARG A 17 16.53 22.83 -8.81
N GLU A 18 15.54 23.72 -8.72
CA GLU A 18 14.37 23.50 -7.90
C GLU A 18 13.11 23.81 -8.72
N GLN A 19 12.48 22.76 -9.19
CA GLN A 19 11.28 22.83 -10.02
C GLN A 19 10.10 23.50 -9.30
N HIS A 20 10.14 23.58 -7.98
CA HIS A 20 9.09 24.19 -7.19
C HIS A 20 9.20 25.73 -7.06
N ILE A 21 10.31 26.34 -7.46
CA ILE A 21 10.45 27.81 -7.50
C ILE A 21 9.42 28.45 -8.45
N ARG A 22 9.05 27.73 -9.53
CA ARG A 22 7.98 28.12 -10.46
C ARG A 22 6.91 27.04 -10.53
N ARG A 23 6.33 26.74 -9.39
CA ARG A 23 5.44 25.59 -9.19
C ARG A 23 4.28 25.55 -10.18
N GLU A 24 3.67 26.69 -10.46
CA GLU A 24 2.55 26.82 -11.39
C GLU A 24 2.94 26.56 -12.86
N LYS A 25 4.21 26.64 -13.18
CA LYS A 25 4.75 26.38 -14.53
C LYS A 25 5.53 25.08 -14.62
N ALA A 26 5.80 24.42 -13.50
CA ALA A 26 6.54 23.16 -13.48
C ALA A 26 5.68 22.02 -14.02
N THR A 27 6.24 21.21 -14.93
CA THR A 27 5.58 20.04 -15.50
C THR A 27 5.88 18.75 -14.77
N SER A 28 6.89 18.75 -13.87
CA SER A 28 7.27 17.60 -13.06
C SER A 28 7.97 18.07 -11.79
N ASN A 29 7.66 17.42 -10.68
CA ASN A 29 8.28 17.66 -9.36
C ASN A 29 9.02 16.40 -8.85
N ILE A 30 9.58 15.60 -9.73
CA ILE A 30 10.35 14.42 -9.36
C ILE A 30 11.67 14.89 -8.74
N CYS A 31 11.95 14.41 -7.53
CA CYS A 31 13.17 14.73 -6.78
C CYS A 31 13.94 13.45 -6.45
N THR A 32 15.25 13.56 -6.29
CA THR A 32 16.15 12.45 -5.91
C THR A 32 15.84 11.85 -4.55
N SER A 33 15.16 12.56 -3.67
CA SER A 33 14.75 12.05 -2.35
C SER A 33 13.81 10.85 -2.41
N GLN A 34 13.07 10.65 -3.50
CA GLN A 34 12.22 9.49 -3.71
C GLN A 34 12.94 8.29 -4.35
N ALA A 35 14.20 8.43 -4.72
CA ALA A 35 14.93 7.37 -5.44
C ALA A 35 14.98 6.05 -4.65
N LEU A 36 15.25 6.10 -3.36
CA LEU A 36 15.28 4.90 -2.51
C LEU A 36 13.92 4.19 -2.48
N LEU A 37 12.83 4.92 -2.26
CA LEU A 37 11.47 4.35 -2.24
C LEU A 37 11.08 3.77 -3.61
N ALA A 38 11.47 4.42 -4.70
CA ALA A 38 11.24 3.90 -6.04
C ALA A 38 12.02 2.59 -6.30
N VAL A 39 13.26 2.51 -5.82
CA VAL A 39 14.08 1.29 -5.89
C VAL A 39 13.45 0.17 -5.06
N MET A 40 13.03 0.46 -3.82
CA MET A 40 12.36 -0.51 -2.95
C MET A 40 11.08 -1.04 -3.60
N ALA A 41 10.23 -0.18 -4.15
CA ALA A 41 9.02 -0.58 -4.87
C ALA A 41 9.34 -1.47 -6.08
N GLY A 42 10.39 -1.13 -6.84
CA GLY A 42 10.87 -1.94 -7.95
C GLY A 42 11.33 -3.33 -7.53
N PHE A 43 12.12 -3.43 -6.46
CA PHE A 43 12.58 -4.72 -5.93
C PHE A 43 11.45 -5.53 -5.31
N TYR A 44 10.51 -4.90 -4.62
CA TYR A 44 9.30 -5.54 -4.12
C TYR A 44 8.52 -6.21 -5.26
N ALA A 45 8.29 -5.47 -6.35
CA ALA A 45 7.62 -5.99 -7.54
C ALA A 45 8.41 -7.14 -8.22
N ILE A 46 9.75 -7.07 -8.25
CA ILE A 46 10.60 -8.12 -8.80
C ILE A 46 10.56 -9.38 -7.92
N TYR A 47 10.60 -9.21 -6.59
CA TYR A 47 10.61 -10.32 -5.66
C TYR A 47 9.30 -11.10 -5.65
N HIS A 48 8.17 -10.40 -5.56
CA HIS A 48 6.85 -11.04 -5.51
C HIS A 48 6.35 -11.49 -6.87
N GLY A 49 6.73 -10.81 -7.94
CA GLY A 49 6.23 -11.07 -9.28
C GLY A 49 4.71 -10.86 -9.40
N PRO A 50 4.14 -11.09 -10.58
CA PRO A 50 2.71 -10.86 -10.80
C PRO A 50 1.82 -11.74 -9.91
N SER A 51 2.16 -13.02 -9.76
CA SER A 51 1.38 -13.97 -8.94
C SER A 51 1.43 -13.64 -7.46
N GLY A 52 2.61 -13.27 -6.94
CA GLY A 52 2.77 -12.84 -5.55
C GLY A 52 1.99 -11.58 -5.22
N LEU A 53 2.04 -10.58 -6.11
CA LEU A 53 1.26 -9.34 -5.93
C LEU A 53 -0.25 -9.58 -5.96
N ILE A 54 -0.72 -10.48 -6.84
CA ILE A 54 -2.13 -10.89 -6.86
C ILE A 54 -2.51 -11.57 -5.54
N GLY A 55 -1.66 -12.49 -5.05
CA GLY A 55 -1.88 -13.17 -3.77
C GLY A 55 -1.98 -12.20 -2.60
N ILE A 56 -1.05 -11.24 -2.50
CA ILE A 56 -1.07 -10.18 -1.49
C ILE A 56 -2.35 -9.35 -1.58
N ALA A 57 -2.72 -8.92 -2.79
CA ALA A 57 -3.93 -8.14 -3.00
C ALA A 57 -5.20 -8.89 -2.57
N HIS A 58 -5.30 -10.19 -2.90
CA HIS A 58 -6.42 -11.02 -2.47
C HIS A 58 -6.46 -11.20 -0.96
N ASP A 59 -5.32 -11.40 -0.30
CA ASP A 59 -5.25 -11.56 1.16
C ASP A 59 -5.67 -10.28 1.89
N VAL A 60 -5.16 -9.13 1.48
CA VAL A 60 -5.55 -7.82 2.01
C VAL A 60 -7.06 -7.60 1.84
N HIS A 61 -7.59 -7.82 0.66
CA HIS A 61 -9.03 -7.66 0.40
C HIS A 61 -9.89 -8.62 1.24
N LYS A 62 -9.46 -9.87 1.38
CA LYS A 62 -10.15 -10.86 2.22
C LYS A 62 -10.18 -10.46 3.69
N LYS A 63 -9.05 -9.96 4.21
CA LYS A 63 -8.94 -9.43 5.57
C LYS A 63 -9.87 -8.21 5.77
N THR A 64 -9.87 -7.28 4.82
CA THR A 64 -10.76 -6.12 4.84
C THR A 64 -12.23 -6.53 4.81
N HIS A 65 -12.58 -7.53 4.00
CA HIS A 65 -13.94 -8.05 3.95
C HIS A 65 -14.37 -8.74 5.26
N LYS A 66 -13.44 -9.41 5.95
CA LYS A 66 -13.67 -9.97 7.29
C LYS A 66 -14.00 -8.85 8.29
N LEU A 67 -13.19 -7.78 8.28
CA LEU A 67 -13.45 -6.59 9.10
C LEU A 67 -14.81 -5.94 8.74
N PHE A 68 -15.09 -5.74 7.45
CA PHE A 68 -16.38 -5.21 6.99
C PHE A 68 -17.57 -6.01 7.53
N SER A 69 -17.52 -7.33 7.43
CA SER A 69 -18.58 -8.20 7.90
C SER A 69 -18.77 -8.12 9.42
N ALA A 70 -17.67 -8.04 10.17
CA ALA A 70 -17.70 -7.89 11.61
C ALA A 70 -18.30 -6.54 12.06
N ILE A 71 -17.89 -5.44 11.41
CA ILE A 71 -18.43 -4.11 11.70
C ILE A 71 -19.89 -4.00 11.28
N LYS A 72 -20.29 -4.58 10.16
CA LYS A 72 -21.68 -4.58 9.70
C LYS A 72 -22.63 -5.35 10.63
N SER A 73 -22.11 -6.32 11.39
CA SER A 73 -22.88 -7.04 12.44
C SER A 73 -22.87 -6.30 13.79
N SER A 74 -22.17 -5.19 13.92
CA SER A 74 -22.18 -4.31 15.09
C SER A 74 -23.15 -3.14 14.90
N ASP A 75 -23.21 -2.26 15.91
CA ASP A 75 -24.03 -1.05 15.85
C ASP A 75 -23.42 0.07 14.99
N HIS A 76 -22.19 -0.09 14.52
CA HIS A 76 -21.48 0.89 13.71
C HIS A 76 -21.96 0.89 12.25
N GLU A 77 -21.74 1.99 11.53
CA GLU A 77 -22.16 2.15 10.15
C GLU A 77 -20.95 2.22 9.21
N VAL A 78 -20.84 1.28 8.28
CA VAL A 78 -19.86 1.36 7.20
C VAL A 78 -20.42 2.21 6.06
N LEU A 79 -19.70 3.25 5.66
CA LEU A 79 -20.17 4.25 4.70
C LEU A 79 -19.85 3.87 3.24
N ASN A 80 -18.79 3.10 3.00
CA ASN A 80 -18.40 2.68 1.66
C ASN A 80 -18.73 1.21 1.43
N ASN A 81 -19.56 0.93 0.44
CA ASN A 81 -19.89 -0.44 0.04
C ASN A 81 -18.88 -1.03 -0.97
N ASN A 82 -18.16 -0.17 -1.67
CA ASN A 82 -17.07 -0.57 -2.57
C ASN A 82 -15.75 -0.16 -1.92
N PHE A 83 -14.89 -1.13 -1.69
CA PHE A 83 -13.59 -0.95 -1.04
C PHE A 83 -12.60 -1.99 -1.54
N PHE A 84 -11.33 -1.70 -1.35
CA PHE A 84 -10.25 -2.68 -1.53
C PHE A 84 -9.64 -3.04 -0.16
N ASP A 85 -8.99 -2.09 0.48
CA ASP A 85 -8.25 -2.24 1.73
C ASP A 85 -8.74 -1.30 2.84
N THR A 86 -9.54 -0.30 2.52
CA THR A 86 -9.91 0.77 3.45
C THR A 86 -11.41 0.88 3.64
N LEU A 87 -11.85 0.89 4.91
CA LEU A 87 -13.22 1.12 5.31
C LEU A 87 -13.38 2.49 5.97
N SER A 88 -14.42 3.21 5.57
CA SER A 88 -14.89 4.43 6.24
C SER A 88 -16.05 4.07 7.15
N ILE A 89 -15.92 4.36 8.42
CA ILE A 89 -16.85 3.90 9.45
C ILE A 89 -17.32 5.08 10.29
N ARG A 90 -18.62 5.18 10.46
CA ARG A 90 -19.23 6.07 11.46
C ARG A 90 -19.45 5.29 12.73
N LEU A 91 -18.71 5.64 13.77
CA LEU A 91 -18.81 5.02 15.08
C LEU A 91 -20.06 5.50 15.79
N LYS A 92 -20.71 4.60 16.53
CA LYS A 92 -21.86 4.86 17.40
C LYS A 92 -21.51 4.42 18.81
N GLY A 93 -22.18 5.02 19.81
CA GLY A 93 -21.92 4.75 21.22
C GLY A 93 -20.96 5.74 21.88
N ASP A 94 -20.35 5.36 22.98
CA ASP A 94 -19.39 6.22 23.71
C ASP A 94 -18.02 6.21 23.00
N ILE A 95 -17.76 7.31 22.31
CA ILE A 95 -16.50 7.48 21.56
C ILE A 95 -15.28 7.55 22.50
N SER A 96 -15.45 8.06 23.71
CA SER A 96 -14.36 8.14 24.68
C SER A 96 -13.93 6.76 25.14
N GLU A 97 -14.89 5.87 25.36
CA GLU A 97 -14.63 4.48 25.71
C GLU A 97 -13.95 3.72 24.55
N ILE A 98 -14.41 3.93 23.31
CA ILE A 98 -13.79 3.33 22.13
C ILE A 98 -12.34 3.80 21.98
N LYS A 99 -12.06 5.10 22.16
CA LYS A 99 -10.70 5.64 22.13
C LYS A 99 -9.80 5.01 23.19
N THR A 100 -10.34 4.82 24.42
CA THR A 100 -9.58 4.18 25.49
C THR A 100 -9.23 2.73 25.14
N ARG A 101 -10.19 1.94 24.66
CA ARG A 101 -9.94 0.55 24.23
C ARG A 101 -8.92 0.46 23.07
N LEU A 102 -8.97 1.38 22.12
CA LEU A 102 -7.99 1.43 21.03
C LEU A 102 -6.58 1.76 21.54
N LEU A 103 -6.47 2.70 22.50
CA LEU A 103 -5.18 3.04 23.13
C LEU A 103 -4.62 1.86 23.93
N ASP A 104 -5.45 1.18 24.71
CA ASP A 104 -5.04 0.01 25.50
C ASP A 104 -4.57 -1.13 24.59
N ALA A 105 -5.25 -1.33 23.47
CA ALA A 105 -4.86 -2.29 22.44
C ALA A 105 -3.66 -1.80 21.58
N LYS A 106 -3.16 -0.56 21.78
CA LYS A 106 -2.10 0.08 20.98
C LYS A 106 -2.41 0.16 19.48
N ILE A 107 -3.70 0.35 19.16
CA ILE A 107 -4.19 0.46 17.78
C ILE A 107 -4.44 1.92 17.44
N ASN A 108 -3.78 2.40 16.38
CA ASN A 108 -4.03 3.70 15.79
C ASN A 108 -4.93 3.56 14.57
N ILE A 109 -5.97 4.39 14.52
CA ILE A 109 -6.85 4.53 13.36
C ILE A 109 -6.90 5.99 12.93
N ASN A 110 -7.28 6.25 11.69
CA ASN A 110 -7.39 7.61 11.19
C ASN A 110 -8.73 8.22 11.55
N TRP A 111 -8.72 9.35 12.25
CA TRP A 111 -9.89 10.13 12.67
C TRP A 111 -10.09 11.34 11.76
N PHE A 112 -11.23 11.43 11.09
CA PHE A 112 -11.62 12.63 10.31
C PHE A 112 -12.43 13.61 11.14
N ASP A 113 -13.26 13.06 12.06
CA ASP A 113 -14.15 13.80 12.92
C ASP A 113 -14.29 13.02 14.24
N ASN A 114 -15.12 13.52 15.17
CA ASN A 114 -15.30 12.89 16.47
C ASN A 114 -15.75 11.42 16.39
N ASN A 115 -16.54 11.07 15.39
CA ASN A 115 -17.08 9.72 15.22
C ASN A 115 -16.86 9.12 13.81
N LEU A 116 -16.19 9.82 12.93
CA LEU A 116 -15.88 9.36 11.57
C LEU A 116 -14.42 8.92 11.50
N VAL A 117 -14.21 7.67 11.17
CA VAL A 117 -12.87 7.07 11.08
C VAL A 117 -12.66 6.35 9.76
N SER A 118 -11.41 6.18 9.37
CA SER A 118 -11.03 5.20 8.35
C SER A 118 -10.02 4.21 8.90
N ILE A 119 -10.15 2.99 8.43
CA ILE A 119 -9.31 1.86 8.83
C ILE A 119 -8.81 1.20 7.56
N SER A 120 -7.48 1.12 7.41
CA SER A 120 -6.83 0.46 6.30
C SER A 120 -6.15 -0.81 6.77
N ILE A 121 -6.29 -1.86 5.99
CA ILE A 121 -5.69 -3.18 6.21
C ILE A 121 -4.56 -3.36 5.21
N ASP A 122 -3.45 -3.89 5.67
CA ASP A 122 -2.28 -4.18 4.86
C ASP A 122 -1.88 -5.67 4.93
N GLU A 123 -0.79 -6.01 4.27
CA GLU A 123 -0.28 -7.37 4.23
C GLU A 123 0.25 -7.85 5.59
N ALA A 124 0.74 -6.94 6.43
CA ALA A 124 1.26 -7.26 7.76
C ALA A 124 0.15 -7.50 8.79
N THR A 125 -1.05 -6.99 8.54
CA THR A 125 -2.20 -7.15 9.42
C THR A 125 -2.55 -8.63 9.60
N THR A 126 -2.59 -9.10 10.82
CA THR A 126 -2.93 -10.49 11.18
C THR A 126 -4.42 -10.67 11.44
N SER A 127 -4.85 -11.92 11.59
CA SER A 127 -6.24 -12.20 12.02
C SER A 127 -6.48 -11.82 13.48
N GLU A 128 -5.45 -11.80 14.30
CA GLU A 128 -5.47 -11.38 15.70
C GLU A 128 -5.65 -9.86 15.79
N ASP A 129 -4.89 -9.09 14.99
CA ASP A 129 -5.06 -7.63 14.91
C ASP A 129 -6.49 -7.24 14.53
N ILE A 130 -7.11 -7.98 13.61
CA ILE A 130 -8.51 -7.75 13.22
C ILE A 130 -9.47 -8.06 14.39
N ALA A 131 -9.18 -9.12 15.14
CA ALA A 131 -10.01 -9.48 16.30
C ALA A 131 -9.92 -8.43 17.40
N ASP A 132 -8.70 -7.97 17.71
CA ASP A 132 -8.45 -6.92 18.69
C ASP A 132 -9.08 -5.59 18.27
N LEU A 133 -8.97 -5.24 16.99
CA LEU A 133 -9.60 -4.04 16.44
C LEU A 133 -11.12 -4.09 16.57
N VAL A 134 -11.76 -5.21 16.20
CA VAL A 134 -13.22 -5.36 16.32
C VAL A 134 -13.65 -5.31 17.78
N PHE A 135 -12.90 -5.95 18.67
CA PHE A 135 -13.17 -5.86 20.10
C PHE A 135 -13.03 -4.42 20.63
N ALA A 136 -11.99 -3.71 20.24
CA ALA A 136 -11.79 -2.32 20.64
C ALA A 136 -12.94 -1.40 20.17
N LEU A 137 -13.45 -1.63 18.96
CA LEU A 137 -14.56 -0.84 18.42
C LEU A 137 -15.91 -1.21 19.05
N SER A 138 -16.25 -2.50 19.11
CA SER A 138 -17.59 -2.98 19.48
C SER A 138 -17.76 -3.35 20.96
N GLY A 139 -16.66 -3.54 21.69
CA GLY A 139 -16.68 -4.11 23.05
C GLY A 139 -17.06 -5.60 23.09
N LYS A 140 -17.18 -6.25 21.94
CA LYS A 140 -17.59 -7.66 21.81
C LYS A 140 -16.58 -8.45 20.99
N PRO A 141 -16.25 -9.68 21.36
CA PRO A 141 -15.39 -10.51 20.54
C PRO A 141 -16.06 -10.85 19.20
N ILE A 142 -15.23 -11.07 18.17
CA ILE A 142 -15.74 -11.60 16.89
C ILE A 142 -16.36 -12.97 17.18
N LEU A 143 -17.65 -13.13 16.90
CA LEU A 143 -18.25 -14.45 16.83
C LEU A 143 -17.66 -15.17 15.60
N ASN A 144 -16.95 -16.27 15.85
CA ASN A 144 -16.14 -17.02 14.86
C ASN A 144 -16.92 -17.62 13.67
N ASP A 145 -18.21 -17.33 13.52
CA ASP A 145 -19.09 -17.93 12.53
C ASP A 145 -19.59 -16.98 11.42
N SER A 146 -18.99 -15.80 11.30
CA SER A 146 -19.19 -15.08 10.03
C SER A 146 -18.46 -15.88 8.95
N LYS A 147 -19.14 -16.82 8.32
CA LYS A 147 -18.80 -17.29 6.98
C LYS A 147 -18.70 -16.02 6.14
N GLY A 148 -17.49 -15.45 6.08
CA GLY A 148 -17.24 -14.28 5.27
C GLY A 148 -17.71 -14.66 3.88
N GLY A 149 -18.74 -13.99 3.39
CA GLY A 149 -19.17 -14.17 2.01
C GLY A 149 -17.92 -14.01 1.14
N GLU A 150 -17.85 -14.72 0.04
CA GLU A 150 -16.70 -14.59 -0.87
C GLU A 150 -16.44 -13.11 -1.12
N ALA A 151 -15.25 -12.66 -0.73
CA ALA A 151 -14.80 -11.30 -0.97
C ALA A 151 -14.65 -11.15 -2.49
N SER A 152 -15.69 -10.68 -3.14
CA SER A 152 -15.72 -10.49 -4.59
C SER A 152 -15.61 -9.01 -4.89
N LEU A 153 -14.49 -8.62 -5.48
CA LEU A 153 -14.37 -7.31 -6.12
C LEU A 153 -15.35 -7.23 -7.30
N ASN A 154 -15.86 -6.03 -7.54
CA ASN A 154 -16.68 -5.80 -8.73
C ASN A 154 -15.89 -6.23 -9.98
N LYS A 155 -16.46 -7.13 -10.77
CA LYS A 155 -15.82 -7.69 -11.97
C LYS A 155 -15.38 -6.63 -12.98
N GLU A 156 -16.04 -5.47 -13.00
CA GLU A 156 -15.72 -4.36 -13.88
C GLU A 156 -14.38 -3.69 -13.56
N ILE A 157 -13.92 -3.77 -12.29
CA ILE A 157 -12.65 -3.16 -11.83
C ILE A 157 -11.52 -4.18 -11.72
N VAL A 158 -11.80 -5.47 -11.86
CA VAL A 158 -10.78 -6.51 -11.81
C VAL A 158 -10.02 -6.55 -13.13
N ARG A 159 -8.70 -6.49 -13.05
CA ARG A 159 -7.83 -6.63 -14.22
C ARG A 159 -7.99 -8.00 -14.87
N SER A 160 -8.30 -8.00 -16.17
CA SER A 160 -8.35 -9.21 -17.00
C SER A 160 -7.11 -9.42 -17.87
N SER A 161 -6.25 -8.41 -17.99
CA SER A 161 -5.05 -8.47 -18.82
C SER A 161 -3.82 -8.89 -17.99
N ASP A 162 -2.90 -9.64 -18.63
CA ASP A 162 -1.61 -9.95 -18.05
C ASP A 162 -0.78 -8.68 -17.83
N PHE A 163 0.07 -8.69 -16.80
CA PHE A 163 0.99 -7.61 -16.47
C PHE A 163 2.34 -8.17 -16.03
N MET A 164 3.37 -7.31 -16.02
CA MET A 164 4.74 -7.67 -15.59
C MET A 164 5.30 -8.92 -16.27
N LYS A 165 5.13 -9.01 -17.61
CA LYS A 165 5.58 -10.15 -18.43
C LYS A 165 7.10 -10.22 -18.63
N GLN A 166 7.84 -9.17 -18.26
CA GLN A 166 9.28 -9.13 -18.42
C GLN A 166 9.95 -10.20 -17.53
N GLU A 167 10.97 -10.86 -18.05
CA GLU A 167 11.68 -11.96 -17.38
C GLU A 167 12.09 -11.63 -15.95
N ARG A 168 12.51 -10.39 -15.70
CA ARG A 168 12.99 -9.94 -14.38
C ARG A 168 11.93 -10.01 -13.27
N PHE A 169 10.65 -9.91 -13.61
CA PHE A 169 9.55 -10.04 -12.65
C PHE A 169 9.10 -11.49 -12.43
N ASN A 170 9.73 -12.44 -13.15
CA ASN A 170 9.35 -13.86 -13.14
C ASN A 170 10.53 -14.78 -12.80
N LYS A 171 11.62 -14.24 -12.24
CA LYS A 171 12.86 -15.00 -12.05
C LYS A 171 13.44 -14.96 -10.63
N TYR A 172 13.29 -13.88 -9.89
CA TYR A 172 14.05 -13.64 -8.65
C TYR A 172 13.14 -13.68 -7.42
N HIS A 173 12.55 -14.86 -7.14
CA HIS A 173 11.53 -15.04 -6.12
C HIS A 173 12.05 -15.69 -4.82
N SER A 174 13.35 -15.92 -4.71
CA SER A 174 13.98 -16.37 -3.48
C SER A 174 14.99 -15.36 -2.97
N GLU A 175 15.27 -15.38 -1.66
CA GLU A 175 16.26 -14.52 -1.03
C GLU A 175 17.61 -14.62 -1.74
N THR A 176 18.10 -15.83 -1.96
CA THR A 176 19.40 -16.07 -2.61
C THR A 176 19.45 -15.51 -4.03
N GLU A 177 18.40 -15.70 -4.83
CA GLU A 177 18.36 -15.18 -6.21
C GLU A 177 18.28 -13.66 -6.23
N MET A 178 17.50 -13.07 -5.32
CA MET A 178 17.40 -11.61 -5.18
C MET A 178 18.74 -11.00 -4.76
N MET A 179 19.41 -11.55 -3.77
CA MET A 179 20.73 -11.11 -3.32
C MET A 179 21.78 -11.16 -4.45
N ARG A 180 21.80 -12.24 -5.20
CA ARG A 180 22.67 -12.39 -6.38
C ARG A 180 22.30 -11.39 -7.50
N TYR A 181 21.03 -11.10 -7.66
CA TYR A 181 20.57 -10.11 -8.64
C TYR A 181 21.00 -8.70 -8.24
N ILE A 182 20.81 -8.31 -6.99
CA ILE A 182 21.28 -7.02 -6.46
C ILE A 182 22.80 -6.89 -6.62
N LYS A 183 23.56 -7.93 -6.28
CA LYS A 183 25.02 -7.91 -6.45
C LYS A 183 25.42 -7.73 -7.92
N ARG A 184 24.77 -8.42 -8.85
CA ARG A 184 25.03 -8.24 -10.30
C ARG A 184 24.71 -6.83 -10.79
N LEU A 185 23.70 -6.17 -10.24
CA LEU A 185 23.40 -4.77 -10.57
C LEU A 185 24.47 -3.84 -10.01
N SER A 186 24.87 -4.04 -8.76
CA SER A 186 25.94 -3.30 -8.12
C SER A 186 27.27 -3.43 -8.88
N ASP A 187 27.56 -4.60 -9.45
CA ASP A 187 28.80 -4.87 -10.19
C ASP A 187 28.88 -4.20 -11.56
N LYS A 188 27.79 -3.61 -12.03
CA LYS A 188 27.77 -2.89 -13.33
C LYS A 188 28.34 -1.49 -13.25
N ASP A 189 28.49 -0.95 -12.08
CA ASP A 189 28.97 0.40 -11.84
C ASP A 189 29.92 0.45 -10.65
N ILE A 190 30.51 1.61 -10.40
CA ILE A 190 31.41 1.86 -9.28
C ILE A 190 30.59 1.76 -7.98
N ALA A 191 31.12 1.03 -6.99
CA ALA A 191 30.48 0.83 -5.70
C ALA A 191 31.45 1.06 -4.54
N LEU A 192 30.92 1.49 -3.38
CA LEU A 192 31.69 1.83 -2.19
C LEU A 192 32.47 0.64 -1.60
N ASP A 193 32.05 -0.58 -1.86
CA ASP A 193 32.71 -1.82 -1.39
C ASP A 193 33.96 -2.19 -2.20
N ARG A 194 34.25 -1.51 -3.32
CA ARG A 194 35.37 -1.82 -4.21
C ARG A 194 36.09 -0.63 -4.79
N SER A 195 35.71 0.58 -4.42
CA SER A 195 36.40 1.80 -4.85
C SER A 195 36.21 2.92 -3.83
N MET A 196 37.20 3.78 -3.76
CA MET A 196 37.11 5.02 -2.99
C MET A 196 36.37 6.06 -3.82
N LEU A 197 35.17 6.43 -3.37
CA LEU A 197 34.33 7.42 -4.03
C LEU A 197 34.21 8.67 -3.17
N SER A 198 34.39 9.82 -3.79
CA SER A 198 33.98 11.09 -3.23
C SER A 198 32.83 11.65 -4.07
N LEU A 199 31.65 11.79 -3.51
CA LEU A 199 30.49 12.33 -4.22
C LEU A 199 30.59 13.82 -4.55
N ILE A 200 31.55 14.52 -3.94
CA ILE A 200 31.73 15.96 -4.10
C ILE A 200 32.94 16.27 -5.03
N HIS A 201 33.88 15.37 -5.18
CA HIS A 201 35.16 15.60 -5.83
C HIS A 201 35.42 14.72 -7.06
N ILE A 202 34.39 14.08 -7.56
CA ILE A 202 34.42 13.34 -8.85
C ILE A 202 34.13 14.31 -9.98
#